data_b136fb492a5eb619e1bab8c4eb28759a
#
_entry.id   b136fb492a5eb619e1bab8c4eb28759a
#
_cell.length_a   1.000
_cell.length_b   1.000
_cell.length_c   1.000
_cell.angle_alpha   90.00
_cell.angle_beta   90.00
_cell.angle_gamma   90.00
#
_symmetry.space_group_name_H-M   'P 1'
#
loop_
_entity.id
_entity.type
_entity.pdbx_description
1 polymer ?
#
loop_
_entity_poly.entity_id
_entity_poly.type
_entity_poly.pdbx_seq_one_letter_code
_entity_poly.pdbx_strand_id
1 'polypeptide(L)'
;MPDVALLPPLANILEVTVTELLSSQKINETGKMNMQEVEKLVSGTIHLSEKEQRKLKKHRQNRIYIYLSCICIVLLEFTFLRFHGYSRKDIKDNILTFEILCLLFGGWICFFAKEKLPTYYDENKIHTYSDGIFRMNMIGINFNNKNWPYILRSGRFFLLISAVLMPIL
;
A
#
# COMPACT_ATOMS: atom_id res chain seq x y z
N MET A 1 3.87 -11.36 14.57
CA MET A 1 5.04 -10.93 15.33
C MET A 1 4.67 -10.99 16.79
N PRO A 2 5.53 -11.55 17.68
CA PRO A 2 5.28 -11.49 19.11
C PRO A 2 5.17 -10.02 19.54
N ASP A 3 4.24 -9.76 20.44
CA ASP A 3 3.97 -8.41 20.94
C ASP A 3 5.20 -7.95 21.76
N VAL A 4 5.79 -6.84 21.35
CA VAL A 4 6.97 -6.24 22.00
C VAL A 4 6.68 -5.93 23.48
N ALA A 5 5.42 -5.72 23.86
CA ALA A 5 4.98 -5.50 25.23
C ALA A 5 5.19 -6.72 26.14
N LEU A 6 5.33 -7.93 25.59
CA LEU A 6 5.59 -9.16 26.34
C LEU A 6 7.08 -9.40 26.64
N LEU A 7 7.98 -8.67 26.00
CA LEU A 7 9.42 -8.86 26.19
C LEU A 7 9.89 -8.53 27.63
N PRO A 8 9.47 -7.43 28.28
CA PRO A 8 9.89 -7.12 29.64
C PRO A 8 9.43 -8.16 30.67
N PRO A 9 8.14 -8.62 30.70
CA PRO A 9 7.74 -9.66 31.66
C PRO A 9 8.43 -11.00 31.39
N LEU A 10 8.70 -11.35 30.11
CA LEU A 10 9.41 -12.57 29.77
C LEU A 10 10.87 -12.52 30.20
N ALA A 11 11.54 -11.39 30.01
CA ALA A 11 12.91 -11.17 30.46
C ALA A 11 13.03 -11.30 31.99
N ASN A 12 12.05 -10.77 32.75
CA ASN A 12 12.00 -10.90 34.21
C ASN A 12 11.83 -12.36 34.67
N ILE A 13 10.99 -13.16 34.01
CA ILE A 13 10.78 -14.58 34.35
C ILE A 13 12.02 -15.40 34.05
N LEU A 14 12.75 -15.05 33.00
CA LEU A 14 13.98 -15.76 32.60
C LEU A 14 15.24 -15.25 33.30
N GLU A 15 15.12 -14.25 34.16
CA GLU A 15 16.25 -13.59 34.86
C GLU A 15 17.34 -13.09 33.88
N VAL A 16 16.94 -12.60 32.74
CA VAL A 16 17.81 -12.02 31.71
C VAL A 16 17.35 -10.61 31.36
N THR A 17 18.25 -9.82 30.80
CA THR A 17 17.88 -8.52 30.26
C THR A 17 17.15 -8.68 28.93
N VAL A 18 16.28 -7.70 28.58
CA VAL A 18 15.60 -7.68 27.28
C VAL A 18 16.61 -7.73 26.12
N THR A 19 17.77 -7.14 26.29
CA THR A 19 18.87 -7.13 25.33
C THR A 19 19.48 -8.54 25.14
N GLU A 20 19.66 -9.29 26.21
CA GLU A 20 20.13 -10.69 26.16
C GLU A 20 19.08 -11.59 25.49
N LEU A 21 17.80 -11.36 25.78
CA LEU A 21 16.70 -12.09 25.16
C LEU A 21 16.67 -11.88 23.65
N LEU A 22 16.89 -10.64 23.19
CA LEU A 22 16.90 -10.29 21.78
C LEU A 22 18.18 -10.72 21.04
N SER A 23 19.33 -10.68 21.72
CA SER A 23 20.61 -11.06 21.13
C SER A 23 20.85 -12.58 21.12
N SER A 24 20.00 -13.35 21.81
CA SER A 24 20.15 -14.81 22.01
C SER A 24 21.53 -15.21 22.59
N GLN A 25 22.20 -14.29 23.24
CA GLN A 25 23.51 -14.49 23.89
C GLN A 25 23.47 -13.92 25.29
N LYS A 26 23.95 -14.73 26.26
CA LYS A 26 24.14 -14.26 27.63
C LYS A 26 25.35 -13.33 27.66
N ILE A 27 25.12 -12.07 28.01
CA ILE A 27 26.19 -11.06 28.12
C ILE A 27 26.92 -11.32 29.44
N ASN A 28 28.08 -11.98 29.37
CA ASN A 28 28.93 -12.08 30.52
C ASN A 28 29.39 -10.68 30.93
N GLU A 29 29.52 -10.42 32.23
CA GLU A 29 29.79 -9.10 32.84
C GLU A 29 31.04 -8.35 32.31
N THR A 30 31.88 -9.00 31.51
CA THR A 30 33.05 -8.41 30.85
C THR A 30 32.73 -7.69 29.54
N GLY A 31 31.51 -7.88 29.00
CA GLY A 31 31.02 -7.18 27.78
C GLY A 31 30.09 -6.04 28.13
N LYS A 32 30.54 -5.00 28.83
CA LYS A 32 29.86 -3.72 28.86
C LYS A 32 29.79 -3.23 27.42
N MET A 33 28.75 -3.64 26.71
CA MET A 33 28.35 -3.05 25.44
C MET A 33 28.22 -1.57 25.73
N ASN A 34 29.11 -0.79 25.16
CA ASN A 34 29.24 0.62 25.46
C ASN A 34 27.87 1.25 25.29
N MET A 35 27.32 1.89 26.32
CA MET A 35 25.98 2.48 26.29
C MET A 35 25.81 3.37 25.06
N GLN A 36 26.92 3.94 24.55
CA GLN A 36 27.02 4.68 23.30
C GLN A 36 26.78 3.81 22.04
N GLU A 37 27.15 2.53 22.02
CA GLU A 37 26.90 1.63 20.91
C GLU A 37 25.43 1.21 20.86
N VAL A 38 24.82 0.93 22.00
CA VAL A 38 23.38 0.63 22.09
C VAL A 38 22.56 1.85 21.66
N GLU A 39 22.91 3.04 22.12
CA GLU A 39 22.26 4.29 21.75
C GLU A 39 22.40 4.57 20.24
N LYS A 40 23.55 4.27 19.65
CA LYS A 40 23.81 4.40 18.21
C LYS A 40 23.02 3.40 17.38
N LEU A 41 22.88 2.15 17.85
CA LEU A 41 22.06 1.13 17.20
C LEU A 41 20.57 1.47 17.28
N VAL A 42 20.09 1.88 18.45
CA VAL A 42 18.69 2.28 18.66
C VAL A 42 18.36 3.53 17.84
N SER A 43 19.20 4.54 17.87
CA SER A 43 19.02 5.75 17.05
C SER A 43 19.07 5.43 15.55
N GLY A 44 19.96 4.53 15.13
CA GLY A 44 20.03 4.05 13.74
C GLY A 44 18.76 3.36 13.28
N THR A 45 18.19 2.48 14.10
CA THR A 45 16.92 1.78 13.77
C THR A 45 15.73 2.72 13.75
N ILE A 46 15.66 3.69 14.66
CA ILE A 46 14.62 4.73 14.66
C ILE A 46 14.71 5.59 13.39
N HIS A 47 15.91 6.03 13.03
CA HIS A 47 16.13 6.81 11.81
C HIS A 47 15.78 6.07 10.51
N LEU A 48 16.05 4.76 10.43
CA LEU A 48 15.66 3.92 9.30
C LEU A 48 14.13 3.80 9.22
N SER A 49 13.47 3.55 10.35
CA SER A 49 12.02 3.49 10.43
C SER A 49 11.34 4.79 10.00
N GLU A 50 11.84 5.94 10.46
CA GLU A 50 11.32 7.25 10.06
C GLU A 50 11.51 7.52 8.55
N LYS A 51 12.66 7.18 7.98
CA LYS A 51 12.91 7.34 6.54
C LYS A 51 11.97 6.48 5.70
N GLU A 52 11.72 5.24 6.12
CA GLU A 52 10.76 4.37 5.45
C GLU A 52 9.33 4.91 5.54
N GLN A 53 8.91 5.37 6.72
CA GLN A 53 7.59 5.98 6.89
C GLN A 53 7.42 7.24 6.04
N ARG A 54 8.43 8.09 5.94
CA ARG A 54 8.41 9.30 5.09
C ARG A 54 8.30 8.92 3.62
N LYS A 55 9.02 7.89 3.16
CA LYS A 55 8.91 7.37 1.78
C LYS A 55 7.49 6.86 1.50
N LEU A 56 6.92 6.06 2.40
CA LEU A 56 5.56 5.54 2.25
C LEU A 56 4.52 6.66 2.20
N LYS A 57 4.63 7.68 3.07
CA LYS A 57 3.76 8.87 3.04
C LYS A 57 3.88 9.62 1.71
N LYS A 58 5.10 9.84 1.21
CA LYS A 58 5.33 10.53 -0.06
C LYS A 58 4.75 9.75 -1.24
N HIS A 59 4.93 8.43 -1.27
CA HIS A 59 4.31 7.59 -2.30
C HIS A 59 2.78 7.63 -2.26
N ARG A 60 2.19 7.64 -1.06
CA ARG A 60 0.74 7.79 -0.89
C ARG A 60 0.25 9.15 -1.40
N GLN A 61 0.93 10.24 -1.05
CA GLN A 61 0.58 11.58 -1.54
C GLN A 61 0.66 11.66 -3.07
N ASN A 62 1.73 11.16 -3.68
CA ASN A 62 1.86 11.16 -5.14
C ASN A 62 0.71 10.41 -5.84
N ARG A 63 0.25 9.30 -5.27
CA ARG A 63 -0.91 8.56 -5.81
C ARG A 63 -2.20 9.37 -5.76
N ILE A 64 -2.41 10.08 -4.65
CA ILE A 64 -3.57 10.96 -4.48
C ILE A 64 -3.53 12.09 -5.52
N TYR A 65 -2.37 12.70 -5.73
CA TYR A 65 -2.22 13.75 -6.75
C TYR A 65 -2.48 13.24 -8.16
N ILE A 66 -1.98 12.06 -8.51
CA ILE A 66 -2.24 11.44 -9.82
C ILE A 66 -3.74 11.18 -10.01
N TYR A 67 -4.42 10.66 -9.00
CA TYR A 67 -5.86 10.41 -9.06
C TYR A 67 -6.67 11.70 -9.20
N LEU A 68 -6.35 12.73 -8.42
CA LEU A 68 -7.00 14.05 -8.53
C LEU A 68 -6.75 14.69 -9.89
N SER A 69 -5.55 14.57 -10.44
CA SER A 69 -5.23 15.02 -11.80
C SER A 69 -6.08 14.33 -12.85
N CYS A 70 -6.29 13.01 -12.76
CA CYS A 70 -7.17 12.28 -13.66
C CYS A 70 -8.63 12.75 -13.54
N ILE A 71 -9.14 12.97 -12.33
CA ILE A 71 -10.49 13.55 -12.14
C ILE A 71 -10.62 14.92 -12.80
N CYS A 72 -9.61 15.79 -12.64
CA CYS A 72 -9.62 17.11 -13.28
C CYS A 72 -9.66 17.00 -14.81
N ILE A 73 -8.89 16.08 -15.41
CA ILE A 73 -8.89 15.86 -16.85
C ILE A 73 -10.27 15.40 -17.32
N VAL A 74 -10.86 14.41 -16.68
CA VAL A 74 -12.19 13.89 -16.99
C VAL A 74 -13.27 14.99 -16.91
N LEU A 75 -13.20 15.84 -15.87
CA LEU A 75 -14.12 16.98 -15.75
C LEU A 75 -13.93 18.01 -16.87
N LEU A 76 -12.67 18.28 -17.28
CA LEU A 76 -12.38 19.17 -18.40
C LEU A 76 -12.91 18.59 -19.72
N GLU A 77 -12.75 17.30 -19.98
CA GLU A 77 -13.28 16.60 -21.13
C GLU A 77 -14.81 16.70 -21.19
N PHE A 78 -15.47 16.45 -20.06
CA PHE A 78 -16.92 16.58 -19.96
C PHE A 78 -17.41 18.00 -20.21
N THR A 79 -16.73 19.03 -19.66
CA THR A 79 -17.10 20.44 -19.92
C THR A 79 -16.84 20.84 -21.36
N PHE A 80 -15.77 20.35 -21.98
CA PHE A 80 -15.45 20.57 -23.39
C PHE A 80 -16.50 19.99 -24.32
N LEU A 81 -16.91 18.72 -24.10
CA LEU A 81 -17.98 18.07 -24.86
C LEU A 81 -19.32 18.83 -24.75
N ARG A 82 -19.64 19.33 -23.54
CA ARG A 82 -20.83 20.17 -23.33
C ARG A 82 -20.78 21.47 -24.11
N PHE A 83 -19.62 22.11 -24.17
CA PHE A 83 -19.43 23.38 -24.86
C PHE A 83 -19.55 23.22 -26.38
N HIS A 84 -19.14 22.10 -26.94
CA HIS A 84 -19.27 21.76 -28.34
C HIS A 84 -20.68 21.26 -28.76
N GLY A 85 -21.66 21.34 -27.86
CA GLY A 85 -23.06 21.07 -28.19
C GLY A 85 -23.47 19.60 -28.16
N TYR A 86 -22.59 18.71 -27.70
CA TYR A 86 -22.96 17.31 -27.49
C TYR A 86 -24.01 17.19 -26.37
N SER A 87 -25.20 16.67 -26.74
CA SER A 87 -26.26 16.44 -25.76
C SER A 87 -25.95 15.21 -24.90
N ARG A 88 -26.52 15.19 -23.68
CA ARG A 88 -26.42 13.99 -22.81
C ARG A 88 -26.91 12.69 -23.48
N LYS A 89 -27.80 12.80 -24.46
CA LYS A 89 -28.33 11.67 -25.25
C LYS A 89 -27.32 11.13 -26.26
N ASP A 90 -26.34 11.97 -26.68
CA ASP A 90 -25.35 11.60 -27.68
C ASP A 90 -24.15 10.88 -27.03
N ILE A 91 -23.90 11.16 -25.74
CA ILE A 91 -22.93 10.43 -24.94
C ILE A 91 -23.61 9.10 -24.54
N LYS A 92 -23.21 8.00 -25.17
CA LYS A 92 -23.76 6.68 -24.87
C LYS A 92 -23.74 6.44 -23.37
N ASP A 93 -24.90 6.16 -22.77
CA ASP A 93 -25.03 5.92 -21.31
C ASP A 93 -24.03 4.88 -20.80
N ASN A 94 -23.66 3.92 -21.66
CA ASN A 94 -22.65 2.90 -21.35
C ASN A 94 -21.23 3.45 -21.14
N ILE A 95 -20.83 4.50 -21.88
CA ILE A 95 -19.49 5.11 -21.77
C ILE A 95 -19.38 5.82 -20.43
N LEU A 96 -20.37 6.64 -20.07
CA LEU A 96 -20.41 7.34 -18.79
C LEU A 96 -20.40 6.37 -17.60
N THR A 97 -21.18 5.29 -17.69
CA THR A 97 -21.24 4.26 -16.65
C THR A 97 -19.89 3.58 -16.46
N PHE A 98 -19.22 3.23 -17.57
CA PHE A 98 -17.90 2.61 -17.54
C PHE A 98 -16.83 3.55 -16.95
N GLU A 99 -16.85 4.81 -17.31
CA GLU A 99 -15.95 5.84 -16.79
C GLU A 99 -16.11 6.02 -15.28
N ILE A 100 -17.35 6.12 -14.79
CA ILE A 100 -17.63 6.18 -13.35
C ILE A 100 -17.13 4.93 -12.63
N LEU A 101 -17.33 3.74 -13.20
CA LEU A 101 -16.82 2.50 -12.63
C LEU A 101 -15.29 2.51 -12.59
N CYS A 102 -14.61 2.91 -13.65
CA CYS A 102 -13.15 3.02 -13.68
C CYS A 102 -12.61 3.99 -12.62
N LEU A 103 -13.28 5.14 -12.43
CA LEU A 103 -12.92 6.11 -11.40
C LEU A 103 -13.17 5.56 -9.99
N LEU A 104 -14.29 4.89 -9.74
CA LEU A 104 -14.61 4.28 -8.44
C LEU A 104 -13.59 3.20 -8.06
N PHE A 105 -13.31 2.25 -8.96
CA PHE A 105 -12.34 1.19 -8.72
C PHE A 105 -10.91 1.74 -8.66
N GLY A 106 -10.55 2.67 -9.54
CA GLY A 106 -9.27 3.38 -9.51
C GLY A 106 -9.06 4.13 -8.20
N GLY A 107 -10.08 4.82 -7.71
CA GLY A 107 -10.09 5.50 -6.42
C GLY A 107 -9.89 4.50 -5.28
N TRP A 108 -10.64 3.39 -5.28
CA TRP A 108 -10.48 2.35 -4.26
C TRP A 108 -9.04 1.83 -4.19
N ILE A 109 -8.43 1.50 -5.34
CA ILE A 109 -7.04 1.01 -5.38
C ILE A 109 -6.05 2.10 -4.95
N CYS A 110 -6.32 3.38 -5.22
CA CYS A 110 -5.43 4.48 -4.84
C CYS A 110 -5.46 4.80 -3.34
N PHE A 111 -6.64 4.74 -2.71
CA PHE A 111 -6.84 5.19 -1.34
C PHE A 111 -6.83 4.05 -0.32
N PHE A 112 -7.49 2.94 -0.62
CA PHE A 112 -7.79 1.87 0.34
C PHE A 112 -6.92 0.62 0.19
N ALA A 113 -6.45 0.31 -1.01
CA ALA A 113 -5.68 -0.91 -1.23
C ALA A 113 -4.39 -0.92 -0.40
N LYS A 114 -4.23 -1.94 0.42
CA LYS A 114 -3.03 -2.17 1.24
C LYS A 114 -1.84 -2.50 0.34
N GLU A 115 -0.70 -1.86 0.58
CA GLU A 115 0.52 -2.09 -0.22
C GLU A 115 1.24 -3.39 0.15
N LYS A 116 1.04 -3.87 1.38
CA LYS A 116 1.63 -5.13 1.86
C LYS A 116 0.52 -6.11 2.20
N LEU A 117 0.70 -7.33 1.72
CA LEU A 117 -0.14 -8.46 2.09
C LEU A 117 0.34 -9.05 3.42
N PRO A 118 -0.57 -9.66 4.20
CA PRO A 118 -0.19 -10.49 5.35
C PRO A 118 0.78 -11.62 4.94
N THR A 119 1.64 -12.05 5.86
CA THR A 119 2.69 -13.03 5.61
C THR A 119 2.18 -14.37 5.09
N TYR A 120 0.96 -14.76 5.47
CA TYR A 120 0.36 -16.02 4.99
C TYR A 120 0.17 -16.09 3.47
N TYR A 121 0.14 -14.95 2.76
CA TYR A 121 0.12 -14.93 1.28
C TYR A 121 1.46 -15.33 0.66
N ASP A 122 2.56 -15.11 1.38
CA ASP A 122 3.90 -15.51 0.92
C ASP A 122 4.16 -16.99 1.16
N GLU A 123 3.53 -17.57 2.19
CA GLU A 123 3.68 -18.97 2.59
C GLU A 123 2.75 -19.91 1.83
N ASN A 124 1.60 -19.40 1.37
CA ASN A 124 0.56 -20.19 0.72
C ASN A 124 0.31 -19.70 -0.71
N LYS A 125 -0.04 -20.65 -1.60
CA LYS A 125 -0.42 -20.33 -2.99
C LYS A 125 -1.86 -19.83 -3.04
N ILE A 126 -2.08 -18.56 -2.74
CA ILE A 126 -3.42 -17.96 -2.68
C ILE A 126 -3.68 -17.15 -3.94
N HIS A 127 -4.75 -17.50 -4.66
CA HIS A 127 -5.18 -16.82 -5.89
C HIS A 127 -6.25 -15.74 -5.66
N THR A 128 -6.77 -15.64 -4.43
CA THR A 128 -7.86 -14.73 -4.10
C THR A 128 -7.40 -13.72 -3.06
N TYR A 129 -7.54 -12.45 -3.37
CA TYR A 129 -7.38 -11.35 -2.41
C TYR A 129 -8.75 -10.91 -1.92
N SER A 130 -8.90 -10.74 -0.61
CA SER A 130 -10.10 -10.21 0.01
C SER A 130 -9.74 -9.14 1.03
N ASP A 131 -10.36 -7.97 0.90
CA ASP A 131 -10.25 -6.88 1.87
C ASP A 131 -11.65 -6.29 2.09
N GLY A 132 -12.31 -6.74 3.14
CA GLY A 132 -13.70 -6.39 3.44
C GLY A 132 -14.68 -6.87 2.35
N ILE A 133 -15.34 -5.92 1.71
CA ILE A 133 -16.33 -6.18 0.65
C ILE A 133 -15.66 -6.51 -0.68
N PHE A 134 -14.44 -6.06 -0.87
CA PHE A 134 -13.74 -6.20 -2.13
C PHE A 134 -13.03 -7.57 -2.24
N ARG A 135 -13.35 -8.31 -3.29
CA ARG A 135 -12.70 -9.58 -3.61
C ARG A 135 -12.16 -9.53 -5.03
N MET A 136 -10.92 -9.96 -5.18
CA MET A 136 -10.26 -10.08 -6.47
C MET A 136 -9.70 -11.49 -6.61
N ASN A 137 -10.02 -12.15 -7.71
CA ASN A 137 -9.50 -13.46 -8.05
C ASN A 137 -8.79 -13.39 -9.39
N MET A 138 -7.53 -13.84 -9.43
CA MET A 138 -6.75 -13.93 -10.66
C MET A 138 -6.33 -15.37 -10.90
N ILE A 139 -6.90 -15.97 -11.93
CA ILE A 139 -6.59 -17.35 -12.32
C ILE A 139 -5.13 -17.42 -12.81
N GLY A 140 -4.35 -18.33 -12.24
CA GLY A 140 -2.96 -18.56 -12.63
C GLY A 140 -1.93 -17.66 -11.95
N ILE A 141 -2.35 -16.67 -11.14
CA ILE A 141 -1.45 -15.79 -10.39
C ILE A 141 -1.64 -16.01 -8.90
N ASN A 142 -0.55 -16.37 -8.19
CA ASN A 142 -0.54 -16.39 -6.74
C ASN A 142 -0.21 -15.00 -6.19
N PHE A 143 -1.03 -14.47 -5.31
CA PHE A 143 -0.74 -13.21 -4.64
C PHE A 143 0.36 -13.40 -3.60
N ASN A 144 1.40 -12.59 -3.67
CA ASN A 144 2.49 -12.53 -2.70
C ASN A 144 3.06 -11.11 -2.63
N ASN A 145 3.84 -10.80 -1.60
CA ASN A 145 4.43 -9.49 -1.41
C ASN A 145 5.45 -9.09 -2.50
N LYS A 146 5.93 -10.04 -3.32
CA LYS A 146 6.79 -9.77 -4.47
C LYS A 146 6.01 -9.19 -5.65
N ASN A 147 4.86 -9.78 -6.01
CA ASN A 147 4.09 -9.39 -7.19
C ASN A 147 2.98 -8.39 -6.88
N TRP A 148 2.50 -8.32 -5.65
CA TRP A 148 1.41 -7.45 -5.24
C TRP A 148 1.60 -5.97 -5.61
N PRO A 149 2.77 -5.34 -5.38
CA PRO A 149 2.99 -3.94 -5.77
C PRO A 149 2.85 -3.70 -7.27
N TYR A 150 3.26 -4.69 -8.09
CA TYR A 150 3.13 -4.62 -9.55
C TYR A 150 1.67 -4.74 -9.98
N ILE A 151 0.91 -5.66 -9.39
CA ILE A 151 -0.53 -5.83 -9.65
C ILE A 151 -1.29 -4.54 -9.34
N LEU A 152 -1.04 -3.94 -8.17
CA LEU A 152 -1.66 -2.67 -7.80
C LEU A 152 -1.28 -1.53 -8.74
N ARG A 153 -0.01 -1.47 -9.16
CA ARG A 153 0.46 -0.44 -10.08
C ARG A 153 -0.18 -0.60 -11.45
N SER A 154 -0.20 -1.81 -12.00
CA SER A 154 -0.84 -2.10 -13.28
C SER A 154 -2.33 -1.83 -13.25
N GLY A 155 -3.02 -2.22 -12.19
CA GLY A 155 -4.45 -1.96 -12.00
C GLY A 155 -4.77 -0.46 -11.96
N ARG A 156 -4.00 0.32 -11.21
CA ARG A 156 -4.13 1.79 -11.16
C ARG A 156 -3.94 2.40 -12.55
N PHE A 157 -2.85 2.03 -13.20
CA PHE A 157 -2.50 2.56 -14.52
C PHE A 157 -3.58 2.25 -15.54
N PHE A 158 -4.03 1.00 -15.59
CA PHE A 158 -5.06 0.58 -16.53
C PHE A 158 -6.39 1.31 -16.29
N LEU A 159 -6.88 1.35 -15.05
CA LEU A 159 -8.16 1.97 -14.73
C LEU A 159 -8.14 3.49 -14.96
N LEU A 160 -7.07 4.18 -14.56
CA LEU A 160 -6.98 5.62 -14.74
C LEU A 160 -6.81 6.02 -16.22
N ILE A 161 -6.03 5.26 -16.99
CA ILE A 161 -5.91 5.51 -18.43
C ILE A 161 -7.21 5.21 -19.14
N SER A 162 -7.89 4.11 -18.79
CA SER A 162 -9.18 3.79 -19.40
C SER A 162 -10.23 4.87 -19.11
N ALA A 163 -10.23 5.46 -17.91
CA ALA A 163 -11.14 6.54 -17.57
C ALA A 163 -10.89 7.81 -18.41
N VAL A 164 -9.63 8.13 -18.71
CA VAL A 164 -9.28 9.31 -19.54
C VAL A 164 -9.46 9.05 -21.03
N LEU A 165 -9.17 7.85 -21.54
CA LEU A 165 -9.26 7.58 -22.99
C LEU A 165 -10.66 7.28 -23.49
N MET A 166 -11.58 6.81 -22.62
CA MET A 166 -12.93 6.41 -23.05
C MET A 166 -13.78 7.53 -23.65
N PRO A 167 -13.74 8.77 -23.15
CA PRO A 167 -14.52 9.84 -23.74
C PRO A 167 -14.03 10.30 -25.13
N ILE A 168 -12.77 9.97 -25.50
CA ILE A 168 -12.14 10.40 -26.75
C ILE A 168 -12.38 9.38 -27.88
N LEU A 169 -12.62 8.12 -27.53
CA LEU A 169 -12.92 7.00 -28.46
C LEU A 169 -14.41 6.93 -28.80
#